data_7bc21cbfebbebe1cb81740f66c4d2437
#
_entry.id   7bc21cbfebbebe1cb81740f66c4d2437
#
_cell.length_a   1.000
_cell.length_b   1.000
_cell.length_c   1.000
_cell.angle_alpha   90.00
_cell.angle_beta   90.00
_cell.angle_gamma   90.00
#
_symmetry.space_group_name_H-M   'P 1'
#
loop_
_entity.id
_entity.type
_entity.pdbx_description
1 polymer ?
#
loop_
_entity_poly.entity_id
_entity_poly.type
_entity_poly.pdbx_seq_one_letter_code
_entity_poly.pdbx_strand_id
1 'polypeptide(L)'
;MRIIAGVAKGRTLGTVAGATRPTSDRAREALFSSLLSEFGDFLGIHLLDLFGGSGAIGLEALSRGASCVHIVEKDVDAQKTIENNFELVNKNRPPGKFHLYSMSVQRFVSDPPKDKYHIVYIDPPYEFLDSEVEEILSKLHTGGFLKDDALIAVERTAKRSNFSWPDGFTAVRDRNYGQATIFYGNYTPKNG
;
A
#
# COMPACT_ATOMS: atom_id res chain seq x y z
N MET A 1 -0.94 -16.50 6.16
CA MET A 1 -1.51 -15.14 6.14
C MET A 1 -2.96 -15.22 5.68
N ARG A 2 -3.88 -14.41 6.20
CA ARG A 2 -5.31 -14.48 5.83
C ARG A 2 -5.93 -13.08 5.76
N ILE A 3 -7.02 -12.96 5.03
CA ILE A 3 -7.87 -11.75 5.02
C ILE A 3 -8.53 -11.59 6.40
N ILE A 4 -8.41 -10.40 6.99
CA ILE A 4 -8.82 -10.11 8.37
C ILE A 4 -10.29 -9.69 8.43
N ALA A 5 -10.74 -8.90 7.45
CA ALA A 5 -12.11 -8.36 7.44
C ALA A 5 -12.70 -8.25 6.03
N GLY A 6 -13.95 -7.81 5.95
CA GLY A 6 -14.67 -7.62 4.68
C GLY A 6 -15.28 -8.90 4.12
N VAL A 7 -15.67 -8.84 2.84
CA VAL A 7 -16.42 -9.93 2.16
C VAL A 7 -15.63 -11.23 2.04
N ALA A 8 -14.30 -11.17 2.00
CA ALA A 8 -13.42 -12.33 1.90
C ALA A 8 -12.77 -12.71 3.24
N LYS A 9 -13.29 -12.24 4.38
CA LYS A 9 -12.75 -12.54 5.72
C LYS A 9 -12.48 -14.04 5.91
N GLY A 10 -11.29 -14.36 6.43
CA GLY A 10 -10.86 -15.74 6.73
C GLY A 10 -10.23 -16.47 5.53
N ARG A 11 -10.25 -15.92 4.31
CA ARG A 11 -9.54 -16.51 3.17
C ARG A 11 -8.04 -16.54 3.44
N THR A 12 -7.43 -17.70 3.27
CA THR A 12 -5.98 -17.88 3.39
C THR A 12 -5.32 -17.46 2.09
N LEU A 13 -4.38 -16.54 2.18
CA LEU A 13 -3.57 -16.07 1.06
C LEU A 13 -2.25 -16.84 1.00
N GLY A 14 -1.82 -17.14 -0.23
CA GLY A 14 -0.47 -17.62 -0.53
C GLY A 14 0.59 -16.58 -0.19
N THR A 15 1.80 -17.05 0.07
CA THR A 15 2.99 -16.21 0.31
C THR A 15 3.99 -16.40 -0.83
N VAL A 16 4.80 -15.38 -1.07
CA VAL A 16 5.89 -15.47 -2.04
C VAL A 16 6.98 -16.38 -1.50
N ALA A 17 7.45 -17.33 -2.29
CA ALA A 17 8.53 -18.21 -1.90
C ALA A 17 9.82 -17.41 -1.66
N GLY A 18 10.51 -17.67 -0.54
CA GLY A 18 11.73 -16.95 -0.19
C GLY A 18 11.54 -15.52 0.32
N ALA A 19 10.32 -15.03 0.41
CA ALA A 19 10.06 -13.72 1.03
C ALA A 19 10.51 -13.73 2.49
N THR A 20 11.46 -12.87 2.81
CA THR A 20 12.11 -12.84 4.12
C THR A 20 11.18 -12.40 5.24
N ARG A 21 10.08 -11.72 4.94
CA ARG A 21 9.10 -11.29 5.96
C ARG A 21 7.79 -10.73 5.36
N PRO A 22 6.67 -11.45 5.43
CA PRO A 22 5.37 -10.81 5.23
C PRO A 22 5.07 -9.86 6.42
N THR A 23 4.48 -8.70 6.13
CA THR A 23 3.89 -7.84 7.18
C THR A 23 3.01 -8.69 8.09
N SER A 24 3.29 -8.69 9.39
CA SER A 24 2.58 -9.55 10.33
C SER A 24 1.07 -9.25 10.31
N ASP A 25 0.23 -10.25 10.57
CA ASP A 25 -1.23 -10.07 10.69
C ASP A 25 -1.56 -8.94 11.67
N ARG A 26 -0.79 -8.81 12.77
CA ARG A 26 -0.96 -7.76 13.78
C ARG A 26 -0.64 -6.36 13.22
N ALA A 27 0.45 -6.21 12.48
CA ALA A 27 0.82 -4.93 11.87
C ALA A 27 -0.21 -4.51 10.82
N ARG A 28 -0.69 -5.48 10.02
CA ARG A 28 -1.73 -5.25 9.02
C ARG A 28 -3.08 -4.88 9.67
N GLU A 29 -3.47 -5.56 10.74
CA GLU A 29 -4.68 -5.21 11.50
C GLU A 29 -4.59 -3.78 12.06
N ALA A 30 -3.46 -3.40 12.62
CA ALA A 30 -3.24 -2.06 13.15
C ALA A 30 -3.21 -0.99 12.05
N LEU A 31 -2.61 -1.29 10.88
CA LEU A 31 -2.68 -0.40 9.71
C LEU A 31 -4.14 -0.15 9.32
N PHE A 32 -4.92 -1.21 9.11
CA PHE A 32 -6.31 -1.07 8.69
C PHE A 32 -7.20 -0.43 9.76
N SER A 33 -6.91 -0.62 11.05
CA SER A 33 -7.58 0.12 12.14
C SER A 33 -7.29 1.61 12.07
N SER A 34 -6.04 1.99 11.76
CA SER A 34 -5.67 3.40 11.55
C SER A 34 -6.38 4.00 10.33
N LEU A 35 -6.45 3.26 9.22
CA LEU A 35 -7.14 3.69 8.00
C LEU A 35 -8.65 3.86 8.23
N LEU A 36 -9.28 2.93 8.96
CA LEU A 36 -10.69 3.04 9.33
C LEU A 36 -10.97 4.26 10.22
N SER A 37 -10.06 4.57 11.13
CA SER A 37 -10.19 5.77 11.98
C SER A 37 -10.13 7.05 11.17
N GLU A 38 -9.38 7.08 10.07
CA GLU A 38 -9.22 8.25 9.20
C GLU A 38 -10.38 8.42 8.22
N PHE A 39 -10.78 7.33 7.56
CA PHE A 39 -11.72 7.37 6.45
C PHE A 39 -13.14 6.92 6.81
N GLY A 40 -13.35 6.32 8.00
CA GLY A 40 -14.63 5.77 8.44
C GLY A 40 -14.95 4.41 7.81
N ASP A 41 -14.87 4.29 6.49
CA ASP A 41 -15.03 3.03 5.74
C ASP A 41 -14.14 3.02 4.48
N PHE A 42 -14.28 2.00 3.64
CA PHE A 42 -13.52 1.88 2.39
C PHE A 42 -14.35 2.18 1.14
N LEU A 43 -15.61 2.57 1.29
CA LEU A 43 -16.47 2.91 0.15
C LEU A 43 -15.95 4.19 -0.55
N GLY A 44 -15.75 4.13 -1.85
CA GLY A 44 -15.18 5.24 -2.61
C GLY A 44 -13.65 5.35 -2.53
N ILE A 45 -13.00 4.59 -1.65
CA ILE A 45 -11.55 4.63 -1.47
C ILE A 45 -10.83 4.00 -2.66
N HIS A 46 -9.82 4.71 -3.18
CA HIS A 46 -8.83 4.22 -4.12
C HIS A 46 -7.52 4.03 -3.39
N LEU A 47 -7.00 2.80 -3.38
CA LEU A 47 -5.76 2.43 -2.71
C LEU A 47 -4.71 2.02 -3.73
N LEU A 48 -3.50 2.52 -3.54
CA LEU A 48 -2.29 2.12 -4.27
C LEU A 48 -1.34 1.39 -3.31
N ASP A 49 -1.01 0.16 -3.65
CA ASP A 49 -0.04 -0.69 -2.94
C ASP A 49 1.25 -0.77 -3.78
N LEU A 50 2.25 -0.02 -3.38
CA LEU A 50 3.57 -0.03 -4.00
C LEU A 50 4.45 -1.08 -3.32
N PHE A 51 5.12 -1.93 -4.11
CA PHE A 51 5.83 -3.12 -3.66
C PHE A 51 4.89 -4.20 -3.12
N GLY A 52 3.98 -4.67 -3.98
CA GLY A 52 2.83 -5.50 -3.58
C GLY A 52 3.14 -6.82 -2.88
N GLY A 53 4.29 -7.44 -3.13
CA GLY A 53 4.67 -8.71 -2.52
C GLY A 53 3.63 -9.81 -2.78
N SER A 54 2.91 -10.23 -1.73
CA SER A 54 1.80 -11.18 -1.86
C SER A 54 0.44 -10.54 -2.17
N GLY A 55 0.38 -9.20 -2.24
CA GLY A 55 -0.85 -8.43 -2.43
C GLY A 55 -1.72 -8.29 -1.19
N ALA A 56 -1.19 -8.64 -0.01
CA ALA A 56 -2.01 -8.73 1.20
C ALA A 56 -2.66 -7.42 1.61
N ILE A 57 -2.00 -6.28 1.43
CA ILE A 57 -2.54 -4.96 1.78
C ILE A 57 -3.64 -4.57 0.79
N GLY A 58 -3.35 -4.59 -0.52
CA GLY A 58 -4.33 -4.24 -1.53
C GLY A 58 -5.57 -5.15 -1.50
N LEU A 59 -5.38 -6.47 -1.34
CA LEU A 59 -6.48 -7.44 -1.30
C LEU A 59 -7.30 -7.35 0.00
N GLU A 60 -6.70 -7.00 1.12
CA GLU A 60 -7.42 -6.68 2.35
C GLU A 60 -8.31 -5.45 2.15
N ALA A 61 -7.80 -4.38 1.55
CA ALA A 61 -8.58 -3.17 1.24
C ALA A 61 -9.75 -3.49 0.30
N LEU A 62 -9.51 -4.30 -0.74
CA LEU A 62 -10.54 -4.75 -1.66
C LEU A 62 -11.64 -5.53 -0.94
N SER A 63 -11.27 -6.46 -0.05
CA SER A 63 -12.21 -7.22 0.78
C SER A 63 -13.05 -6.34 1.68
N ARG A 64 -12.49 -5.24 2.18
CA ARG A 64 -13.17 -4.26 3.04
C ARG A 64 -14.05 -3.27 2.28
N GLY A 65 -14.07 -3.33 0.94
CA GLY A 65 -14.97 -2.53 0.11
C GLY A 65 -14.31 -1.36 -0.62
N ALA A 66 -12.97 -1.29 -0.68
CA ALA A 66 -12.29 -0.30 -1.49
C ALA A 66 -12.79 -0.34 -2.94
N SER A 67 -13.10 0.83 -3.50
CA SER A 67 -13.70 0.94 -4.83
C SER A 67 -12.69 0.71 -5.96
N CYS A 68 -11.41 0.97 -5.68
CA CYS A 68 -10.33 0.72 -6.63
C CYS A 68 -9.06 0.33 -5.84
N VAL A 69 -8.43 -0.75 -6.25
CA VAL A 69 -7.15 -1.20 -5.70
C VAL A 69 -6.18 -1.44 -6.85
N HIS A 70 -5.08 -0.71 -6.82
CA HIS A 70 -3.96 -0.92 -7.73
C HIS A 70 -2.76 -1.43 -6.94
N ILE A 71 -2.13 -2.48 -7.45
CA ILE A 71 -0.91 -3.06 -6.89
C ILE A 71 0.20 -2.95 -7.92
N VAL A 72 1.38 -2.51 -7.52
CA VAL A 72 2.57 -2.45 -8.36
C VAL A 72 3.59 -3.46 -7.85
N GLU A 73 4.00 -4.39 -8.72
CA GLU A 73 4.99 -5.41 -8.38
C GLU A 73 5.85 -5.74 -9.60
N LYS A 74 7.17 -5.80 -9.42
CA LYS A 74 8.13 -6.12 -10.49
C LYS A 74 8.50 -7.60 -10.56
N ASP A 75 8.46 -8.30 -9.43
CA ASP A 75 8.86 -9.70 -9.33
C ASP A 75 7.78 -10.63 -9.90
N VAL A 76 8.16 -11.49 -10.85
CA VAL A 76 7.22 -12.36 -11.58
C VAL A 76 6.55 -13.40 -10.68
N ASP A 77 7.26 -13.92 -9.68
CA ASP A 77 6.67 -14.93 -8.78
C ASP A 77 5.75 -14.28 -7.76
N ALA A 78 6.07 -13.05 -7.33
CA ALA A 78 5.16 -12.24 -6.54
C ALA A 78 3.90 -11.87 -7.34
N GLN A 79 4.01 -11.49 -8.61
CA GLN A 79 2.86 -11.21 -9.48
C GLN A 79 1.92 -12.41 -9.58
N LYS A 80 2.45 -13.62 -9.85
CA LYS A 80 1.65 -14.87 -9.86
C LYS A 80 0.95 -15.11 -8.51
N THR A 81 1.66 -14.82 -7.41
CA THR A 81 1.09 -14.96 -6.06
C THR A 81 -0.05 -13.97 -5.86
N ILE A 82 0.09 -12.71 -6.29
CA ILE A 82 -0.97 -11.69 -6.24
C ILE A 82 -2.18 -12.12 -7.05
N GLU A 83 -1.97 -12.59 -8.28
CA GLU A 83 -3.05 -13.05 -9.17
C GLU A 83 -3.83 -14.23 -8.54
N ASN A 84 -3.13 -15.24 -8.03
CA ASN A 84 -3.74 -16.37 -7.34
C ASN A 84 -4.51 -15.93 -6.09
N ASN A 85 -3.96 -15.02 -5.31
CA ASN A 85 -4.60 -14.47 -4.12
C ASN A 85 -5.83 -13.62 -4.50
N PHE A 86 -5.74 -12.84 -5.56
CA PHE A 86 -6.87 -12.08 -6.08
C PHE A 86 -8.02 -13.01 -6.48
N GLU A 87 -7.76 -14.11 -7.19
CA GLU A 87 -8.79 -15.09 -7.55
C GLU A 87 -9.51 -15.67 -6.32
N LEU A 88 -8.78 -15.90 -5.21
CA LEU A 88 -9.39 -16.36 -3.96
C LEU A 88 -10.32 -15.31 -3.35
N VAL A 89 -9.92 -14.04 -3.36
CA VAL A 89 -10.72 -12.92 -2.85
C VAL A 89 -11.91 -12.65 -3.76
N ASN A 90 -11.71 -12.70 -5.07
CA ASN A 90 -12.71 -12.43 -6.10
C ASN A 90 -13.91 -13.40 -6.07
N LYS A 91 -13.72 -14.64 -5.59
CA LYS A 91 -14.83 -15.59 -5.35
C LYS A 91 -15.89 -15.04 -4.41
N ASN A 92 -15.54 -14.10 -3.55
CA ASN A 92 -16.46 -13.43 -2.62
C ASN A 92 -17.08 -12.15 -3.21
N ARG A 93 -16.81 -11.84 -4.50
CA ARG A 93 -17.37 -10.70 -5.24
C ARG A 93 -17.22 -9.36 -4.52
N PRO A 94 -15.99 -8.93 -4.22
CA PRO A 94 -15.77 -7.60 -3.66
C PRO A 94 -16.29 -6.53 -4.63
N PRO A 95 -16.82 -5.39 -4.15
CA PRO A 95 -17.48 -4.40 -5.01
C PRO A 95 -16.50 -3.60 -5.87
N GLY A 96 -15.21 -3.58 -5.48
CA GLY A 96 -14.20 -2.74 -6.11
C GLY A 96 -13.53 -3.36 -7.33
N LYS A 97 -12.78 -2.50 -8.04
CA LYS A 97 -11.93 -2.89 -9.16
C LYS A 97 -10.52 -3.19 -8.66
N PHE A 98 -9.88 -4.16 -9.29
CA PHE A 98 -8.49 -4.53 -9.03
C PHE A 98 -7.66 -4.43 -10.29
N HIS A 99 -6.42 -3.95 -10.17
CA HIS A 99 -5.45 -3.97 -11.25
C HIS A 99 -4.03 -4.19 -10.72
N LEU A 100 -3.31 -5.13 -11.35
CA LEU A 100 -1.90 -5.38 -11.10
C LEU A 100 -1.04 -4.73 -12.19
N TYR A 101 -0.12 -3.87 -11.80
CA TYR A 101 0.90 -3.30 -12.67
C TYR A 101 2.19 -4.10 -12.55
N SER A 102 2.47 -4.91 -13.57
CA SER A 102 3.67 -5.77 -13.68
C SER A 102 4.88 -4.93 -14.11
N MET A 103 5.37 -4.07 -13.22
CA MET A 103 6.50 -3.17 -13.48
C MET A 103 7.16 -2.70 -12.17
N SER A 104 8.32 -2.05 -12.28
CA SER A 104 8.94 -1.40 -11.12
C SER A 104 8.16 -0.16 -10.67
N VAL A 105 8.25 0.15 -9.38
CA VAL A 105 7.64 1.36 -8.80
C VAL A 105 8.19 2.62 -9.45
N GLN A 106 9.50 2.67 -9.72
CA GLN A 106 10.15 3.80 -10.39
C GLN A 106 9.54 4.08 -11.76
N ARG A 107 9.27 3.03 -12.55
CA ARG A 107 8.61 3.17 -13.84
C ARG A 107 7.16 3.63 -13.67
N PHE A 108 6.43 3.04 -12.74
CA PHE A 108 5.03 3.39 -12.48
C PHE A 108 4.86 4.88 -12.17
N VAL A 109 5.68 5.42 -11.26
CA VAL A 109 5.58 6.84 -10.85
C VAL A 109 6.18 7.82 -11.89
N SER A 110 6.83 7.32 -12.94
CA SER A 110 7.36 8.13 -14.04
C SER A 110 6.37 8.28 -15.20
N ASP A 111 5.35 7.43 -15.26
CA ASP A 111 4.26 7.51 -16.24
C ASP A 111 3.11 8.37 -15.68
N PRO A 112 2.30 9.03 -16.51
CA PRO A 112 1.12 9.76 -16.03
C PRO A 112 0.16 8.85 -15.27
N PRO A 113 -0.43 9.34 -14.15
CA PRO A 113 -1.35 8.53 -13.35
C PRO A 113 -2.63 8.21 -14.13
N LYS A 114 -3.08 6.97 -14.05
CA LYS A 114 -4.39 6.55 -14.58
C LYS A 114 -5.51 6.78 -13.59
N ASP A 115 -5.17 7.04 -12.33
CA ASP A 115 -6.10 7.28 -11.23
C ASP A 115 -5.44 8.17 -10.16
N LYS A 116 -6.25 8.70 -9.25
CA LYS A 116 -5.78 9.40 -8.05
C LYS A 116 -6.18 8.60 -6.81
N TYR A 117 -5.27 8.52 -5.86
CA TYR A 117 -5.39 7.65 -4.70
C TYR A 117 -5.65 8.42 -3.41
N HIS A 118 -6.52 7.88 -2.57
CA HIS A 118 -6.78 8.34 -1.20
C HIS A 118 -5.77 7.73 -0.23
N ILE A 119 -5.30 6.51 -0.53
CA ILE A 119 -4.36 5.78 0.31
C ILE A 119 -3.22 5.26 -0.57
N VAL A 120 -1.98 5.51 -0.15
CA VAL A 120 -0.79 4.89 -0.74
C VAL A 120 -0.02 4.15 0.34
N TYR A 121 0.21 2.86 0.13
CA TYR A 121 1.06 2.03 0.99
C TYR A 121 2.38 1.74 0.31
N ILE A 122 3.50 1.88 1.03
CA ILE A 122 4.86 1.73 0.52
C ILE A 122 5.65 0.85 1.48
N ASP A 123 5.93 -0.40 1.08
CA ASP A 123 6.73 -1.37 1.86
C ASP A 123 7.86 -1.90 0.98
N PRO A 124 8.93 -1.11 0.77
CA PRO A 124 10.02 -1.49 -0.11
C PRO A 124 10.92 -2.55 0.53
N PRO A 125 11.69 -3.32 -0.29
CA PRO A 125 12.70 -4.23 0.21
C PRO A 125 13.71 -3.55 1.15
N TYR A 126 14.35 -4.33 2.04
CA TYR A 126 15.28 -3.82 3.06
C TYR A 126 16.48 -3.04 2.51
N GLU A 127 16.96 -3.42 1.33
CA GLU A 127 18.06 -2.76 0.65
C GLU A 127 17.68 -1.43 0.00
N PHE A 128 16.38 -1.13 -0.08
CA PHE A 128 15.87 0.11 -0.67
C PHE A 128 16.18 1.30 0.24
N LEU A 129 16.86 2.31 -0.28
CA LEU A 129 17.30 3.47 0.51
C LEU A 129 16.13 4.39 0.86
N ASP A 130 16.22 5.08 2.00
CA ASP A 130 15.23 6.09 2.38
C ASP A 130 15.12 7.21 1.34
N SER A 131 16.25 7.63 0.75
CA SER A 131 16.28 8.62 -0.34
C SER A 131 15.53 8.16 -1.59
N GLU A 132 15.51 6.87 -1.90
CA GLU A 132 14.73 6.33 -3.02
C GLU A 132 13.21 6.37 -2.73
N VAL A 133 12.83 6.16 -1.46
CA VAL A 133 11.43 6.32 -1.03
C VAL A 133 11.01 7.79 -1.11
N GLU A 134 11.87 8.70 -0.67
CA GLU A 134 11.64 10.16 -0.75
C GLU A 134 11.50 10.62 -2.21
N GLU A 135 12.28 10.05 -3.15
CA GLU A 135 12.13 10.32 -4.58
C GLU A 135 10.77 9.82 -5.12
N ILE A 136 10.33 8.62 -4.73
CA ILE A 136 9.01 8.08 -5.10
C ILE A 136 7.91 9.01 -4.60
N LEU A 137 7.97 9.44 -3.35
CA LEU A 137 6.99 10.38 -2.76
C LEU A 137 6.96 11.71 -3.52
N SER A 138 8.13 12.25 -3.87
CA SER A 138 8.24 13.48 -4.66
C SER A 138 7.60 13.33 -6.04
N LYS A 139 7.78 12.18 -6.69
CA LYS A 139 7.13 11.87 -7.98
C LYS A 139 5.61 11.67 -7.83
N LEU A 140 5.14 11.04 -6.78
CA LEU A 140 3.70 10.93 -6.49
C LEU A 140 3.06 12.31 -6.32
N HIS A 141 3.75 13.23 -5.60
CA HIS A 141 3.31 14.61 -5.42
C HIS A 141 3.27 15.37 -6.75
N THR A 142 4.40 15.45 -7.47
CA THR A 142 4.51 16.25 -8.69
C THR A 142 3.76 15.65 -9.87
N GLY A 143 3.60 14.35 -9.91
CA GLY A 143 2.90 13.61 -10.97
C GLY A 143 1.38 13.63 -10.87
N GLY A 144 0.81 14.13 -9.77
CA GLY A 144 -0.64 14.24 -9.61
C GLY A 144 -1.35 12.92 -9.28
N PHE A 145 -0.66 11.99 -8.62
CA PHE A 145 -1.21 10.68 -8.22
C PHE A 145 -2.14 10.74 -7.01
N LEU A 146 -2.15 11.85 -6.27
CA LEU A 146 -2.77 11.90 -4.94
C LEU A 146 -4.07 12.70 -4.96
N LYS A 147 -5.04 12.26 -4.18
CA LYS A 147 -6.21 13.05 -3.79
C LYS A 147 -5.79 14.08 -2.73
N ASP A 148 -6.55 15.16 -2.59
CA ASP A 148 -6.19 16.28 -1.70
C ASP A 148 -6.01 15.85 -0.22
N ASP A 149 -6.76 14.83 0.22
CA ASP A 149 -6.70 14.28 1.58
C ASP A 149 -5.98 12.92 1.64
N ALA A 150 -5.07 12.66 0.70
CA ALA A 150 -4.41 11.35 0.64
C ALA A 150 -3.55 11.09 1.87
N LEU A 151 -3.70 9.89 2.44
CA LEU A 151 -2.87 9.36 3.52
C LEU A 151 -1.85 8.38 2.92
N ILE A 152 -0.58 8.62 3.23
CA ILE A 152 0.52 7.77 2.83
C ILE A 152 1.02 7.01 4.06
N ALA A 153 1.20 5.69 3.93
CA ALA A 153 1.78 4.83 4.94
C ALA A 153 3.08 4.22 4.38
N VAL A 154 4.21 4.56 4.98
CA VAL A 154 5.53 4.06 4.58
C VAL A 154 6.05 3.12 5.65
N GLU A 155 6.26 1.84 5.30
CA GLU A 155 6.88 0.87 6.20
C GLU A 155 8.41 0.88 6.02
N ARG A 156 9.13 0.98 7.13
CA ARG A 156 10.60 0.91 7.18
C ARG A 156 11.06 0.05 8.33
N THR A 157 12.29 -0.42 8.24
CA THR A 157 12.92 -1.17 9.33
C THR A 157 13.27 -0.22 10.48
N ALA A 158 12.77 -0.48 11.68
CA ALA A 158 12.91 0.39 12.86
C ALA A 158 14.36 0.74 13.23
N LYS A 159 15.35 -0.10 12.88
CA LYS A 159 16.74 0.05 13.32
C LYS A 159 17.62 0.93 12.42
N ARG A 160 17.18 1.33 11.22
CA ARG A 160 18.04 1.98 10.21
C ARG A 160 17.34 3.07 9.39
N SER A 161 16.20 3.55 9.82
CA SER A 161 15.48 4.55 9.04
C SER A 161 15.87 5.95 9.44
N ASN A 162 16.40 6.69 8.48
CA ASN A 162 16.54 8.15 8.51
C ASN A 162 15.48 8.80 7.61
N PHE A 163 14.36 8.09 7.39
CA PHE A 163 13.28 8.53 6.53
C PHE A 163 12.72 9.88 6.99
N SER A 164 12.58 10.80 6.06
CA SER A 164 11.94 12.09 6.26
C SER A 164 10.89 12.34 5.17
N TRP A 165 9.85 13.07 5.52
CA TRP A 165 8.83 13.44 4.55
C TRP A 165 9.34 14.56 3.65
N PRO A 166 9.32 14.39 2.30
CA PRO A 166 9.66 15.45 1.38
C PRO A 166 8.56 16.52 1.33
N ASP A 167 8.84 17.62 0.61
CA ASP A 167 7.87 18.68 0.34
C ASP A 167 6.55 18.12 -0.22
N GLY A 168 5.44 18.69 0.21
CA GLY A 168 4.09 18.27 -0.17
C GLY A 168 3.49 17.23 0.76
N PHE A 169 4.20 16.84 1.83
CA PHE A 169 3.70 15.91 2.84
C PHE A 169 3.91 16.46 4.25
N THR A 170 2.95 16.18 5.12
CA THR A 170 3.02 16.50 6.55
C THR A 170 2.98 15.23 7.37
N ALA A 171 4.01 15.02 8.21
CA ALA A 171 4.05 13.89 9.13
C ALA A 171 2.84 13.93 10.07
N VAL A 172 2.15 12.80 10.22
CA VAL A 172 0.99 12.66 11.12
C VAL A 172 1.36 11.90 12.37
N ARG A 173 1.94 10.71 12.20
CA ARG A 173 2.36 9.82 13.29
C ARG A 173 3.28 8.72 12.76
N ASP A 174 3.95 8.04 13.67
CA ASP A 174 4.63 6.77 13.43
C ASP A 174 4.16 5.70 14.42
N ARG A 175 4.25 4.45 14.04
CA ARG A 175 3.88 3.28 14.85
C ARG A 175 4.89 2.17 14.68
N ASN A 176 5.40 1.66 15.81
CA ASN A 176 6.35 0.55 15.83
C ASN A 176 5.65 -0.80 15.96
N TYR A 177 6.00 -1.74 15.10
CA TYR A 177 5.49 -3.12 15.09
C TYR A 177 6.69 -4.10 15.08
N GLY A 178 7.29 -4.28 16.23
CA GLY A 178 8.49 -5.13 16.37
C GLY A 178 9.70 -4.53 15.66
N GLN A 179 10.08 -5.07 14.50
CA GLN A 179 11.23 -4.58 13.72
C GLN A 179 10.83 -3.61 12.60
N ALA A 180 9.55 -3.35 12.42
CA ALA A 180 9.03 -2.43 11.43
C ALA A 180 8.45 -1.18 12.10
N THR A 181 8.61 -0.03 11.44
CA THR A 181 7.93 1.22 11.77
C THR A 181 7.10 1.64 10.57
N ILE A 182 5.83 1.95 10.79
CA ILE A 182 4.99 2.57 9.76
C ILE A 182 4.91 4.06 10.06
N PHE A 183 5.39 4.86 9.11
CA PHE A 183 5.28 6.32 9.12
C PHE A 183 4.03 6.72 8.35
N TYR A 184 3.19 7.55 8.95
CA TYR A 184 1.98 8.08 8.33
C TYR A 184 2.17 9.56 8.03
N GLY A 185 1.84 9.96 6.82
CA GLY A 185 1.86 11.35 6.40
C GLY A 185 0.67 11.70 5.53
N ASN A 186 0.15 12.91 5.69
CA ASN A 186 -0.90 13.44 4.83
C ASN A 186 -0.29 14.20 3.67
N TYR A 187 -0.89 14.03 2.50
CA TYR A 187 -0.60 14.86 1.36
C TYR A 187 -1.15 16.28 1.60
N THR A 188 -0.30 17.26 1.39
CA THR A 188 -0.66 18.67 1.51
C THR A 188 -0.43 19.33 0.15
N PRO A 189 -1.47 19.47 -0.69
CA PRO A 189 -1.32 20.12 -1.98
C PRO A 189 -0.80 21.55 -1.77
N LYS A 190 0.14 22.00 -2.62
CA LYS A 190 0.50 23.43 -2.64
C LYS A 190 -0.74 24.20 -3.03
N ASN A 191 -1.22 25.05 -2.14
CA ASN A 191 -2.21 26.05 -2.50
C ASN A 191 -1.60 26.88 -3.66
N GLY A 192 -2.20 26.76 -4.83
CA GLY A 192 -1.85 27.53 -6.00
C GLY A 192 -2.16 29.02 -5.83
#